data_c53dcd13ddcd3cc1cc0dd511639464f5
#
_entry.id   c53dcd13ddcd3cc1cc0dd511639464f5
#
_cell.length_a   1.000
_cell.length_b   1.000
_cell.length_c   1.000
_cell.angle_alpha   90.00
_cell.angle_beta   90.00
_cell.angle_gamma   90.00
#
_symmetry.space_group_name_H-M   'P 1'
#
loop_
_entity.id
_entity.type
_entity.pdbx_description
1 polymer ?
#
loop_
_entity_poly.entity_id
_entity_poly.type
_entity_poly.pdbx_seq_one_letter_code
_entity_poly.pdbx_strand_id
1 'polypeptide(L)'
;MGLYDDVAAYVPFNEQERADKRVMLAALRDDPDCFDRCAQAHVTCSIWVVDESKQHTLMVYHKIYDSWSWIGGHADGNRDVASVALRELEEETGVRHARIVPCGPGSLFSLEVLTVDGHEKHGAYVSSHLHLNVTYLAVADPCEETRIKPDENSGVRWVKLEEALSCSSEPWIRDRIYRKLIEKLAHIDIGREV
;
A
#
# COMPACT_ATOMS: atom_id res chain seq x y z
N MET A 1 -8.05 3.49 19.00
CA MET A 1 -7.65 2.08 18.77
C MET A 1 -6.32 2.13 18.03
N GLY A 2 -5.43 1.19 18.25
CA GLY A 2 -4.15 1.13 17.56
C GLY A 2 -4.20 0.14 16.38
N LEU A 3 -3.14 0.12 15.56
CA LEU A 3 -3.05 -0.78 14.40
C LEU A 3 -3.30 -2.26 14.76
N TYR A 4 -2.84 -2.69 15.95
CA TYR A 4 -3.12 -4.06 16.42
C TYR A 4 -4.63 -4.34 16.50
N ASP A 5 -5.40 -3.41 17.09
CA ASP A 5 -6.84 -3.58 17.25
C ASP A 5 -7.55 -3.58 15.90
N ASP A 6 -7.11 -2.73 14.98
CA ASP A 6 -7.67 -2.64 13.62
C ASP A 6 -7.40 -3.92 12.83
N VAL A 7 -6.15 -4.43 12.88
CA VAL A 7 -5.79 -5.71 12.25
C VAL A 7 -6.54 -6.87 12.93
N ALA A 8 -6.68 -6.86 14.26
CA ALA A 8 -7.42 -7.91 14.97
C ALA A 8 -8.90 -7.97 14.59
N ALA A 9 -9.53 -6.80 14.36
CA ALA A 9 -10.91 -6.70 13.95
C ALA A 9 -11.13 -6.87 12.44
N TYR A 10 -10.07 -6.76 11.62
CA TYR A 10 -10.15 -6.90 10.16
C TYR A 10 -10.64 -8.29 9.74
N VAL A 11 -11.58 -8.34 8.77
CA VAL A 11 -12.11 -9.60 8.21
C VAL A 11 -11.34 -9.96 6.94
N PRO A 12 -10.54 -11.01 6.94
CA PRO A 12 -9.75 -11.42 5.77
C PRO A 12 -10.63 -11.78 4.57
N PHE A 13 -10.28 -11.27 3.40
CA PHE A 13 -10.98 -11.54 2.15
C PHE A 13 -10.71 -12.96 1.61
N ASN A 14 -9.49 -13.45 1.76
CA ASN A 14 -9.07 -14.74 1.24
C ASN A 14 -8.09 -15.47 2.18
N GLU A 15 -7.56 -16.62 1.74
CA GLU A 15 -6.61 -17.42 2.54
C GLU A 15 -5.27 -16.72 2.75
N GLN A 16 -4.80 -15.91 1.77
CA GLN A 16 -3.56 -15.14 1.91
C GLN A 16 -3.71 -14.12 3.05
N GLU A 17 -4.74 -13.26 3.02
CA GLU A 17 -4.95 -12.28 4.09
C GLU A 17 -5.17 -12.95 5.46
N ARG A 18 -5.78 -14.15 5.50
CA ARG A 18 -5.95 -14.90 6.74
C ARG A 18 -4.61 -15.37 7.30
N ALA A 19 -3.67 -15.77 6.44
CA ALA A 19 -2.33 -16.18 6.85
C ALA A 19 -1.52 -14.96 7.29
N ASP A 20 -1.53 -13.90 6.50
CA ASP A 20 -0.77 -12.68 6.75
C ASP A 20 -1.24 -11.94 8.00
N LYS A 21 -2.55 -11.87 8.25
CA LYS A 21 -3.11 -11.34 9.49
C LYS A 21 -2.51 -11.99 10.73
N ARG A 22 -2.30 -13.31 10.73
CA ARG A 22 -1.72 -14.03 11.88
C ARG A 22 -0.26 -13.61 12.12
N VAL A 23 0.51 -13.46 11.04
CA VAL A 23 1.91 -13.01 11.12
C VAL A 23 1.97 -11.57 11.65
N MET A 24 1.14 -10.69 11.10
CA MET A 24 1.08 -9.29 11.52
C MET A 24 0.67 -9.14 13.00
N LEU A 25 -0.36 -9.87 13.44
CA LEU A 25 -0.78 -9.83 14.85
C LEU A 25 0.31 -10.32 15.81
N ALA A 26 1.07 -11.35 15.42
CA ALA A 26 2.19 -11.83 16.23
C ALA A 26 3.28 -10.74 16.33
N ALA A 27 3.69 -10.16 15.20
CA ALA A 27 4.71 -9.10 15.20
C ALA A 27 4.27 -7.86 15.98
N LEU A 28 3.06 -7.36 15.74
CA LEU A 28 2.52 -6.18 16.43
C LEU A 28 2.37 -6.36 17.95
N ARG A 29 2.19 -7.59 18.41
CA ARG A 29 2.10 -7.93 19.84
C ARG A 29 3.47 -8.11 20.48
N ASP A 30 4.38 -8.81 19.80
CA ASP A 30 5.59 -9.38 20.40
C ASP A 30 6.84 -8.53 20.13
N ASP A 31 6.81 -7.66 19.11
CA ASP A 31 7.92 -6.79 18.74
C ASP A 31 7.51 -5.30 18.86
N PRO A 32 7.96 -4.59 19.93
CA PRO A 32 7.65 -3.18 20.11
C PRO A 32 8.26 -2.27 19.04
N ASP A 33 9.33 -2.74 18.38
CA ASP A 33 10.10 -2.00 17.37
C ASP A 33 9.62 -2.28 15.93
N CYS A 34 8.56 -3.07 15.76
CA CYS A 34 8.04 -3.43 14.44
C CYS A 34 7.56 -2.25 13.59
N PHE A 35 7.44 -1.03 14.15
CA PHE A 35 7.19 0.18 13.38
C PHE A 35 8.47 0.83 12.81
N ASP A 36 9.65 0.41 13.28
CA ASP A 36 10.92 0.93 12.83
C ASP A 36 11.51 0.02 11.74
N ARG A 37 12.02 0.61 10.66
CA ARG A 37 12.55 -0.14 9.51
C ARG A 37 13.81 -0.97 9.81
N CYS A 38 14.40 -0.84 10.99
CA CYS A 38 15.51 -1.69 11.45
C CYS A 38 15.04 -3.07 11.94
N ALA A 39 13.75 -3.25 12.25
CA ALA A 39 13.20 -4.54 12.62
C ALA A 39 13.17 -5.50 11.42
N GLN A 40 13.42 -6.80 11.67
CA GLN A 40 13.42 -7.83 10.63
C GLN A 40 12.06 -7.98 9.93
N ALA A 41 10.98 -7.69 10.63
CA ALA A 41 9.64 -7.56 10.08
C ALA A 41 9.07 -6.22 10.58
N HIS A 42 8.78 -5.31 9.67
CA HIS A 42 8.35 -3.97 10.06
C HIS A 42 7.13 -3.47 9.27
N VAL A 43 6.40 -2.56 9.90
CA VAL A 43 5.16 -2.00 9.36
C VAL A 43 5.47 -1.07 8.18
N THR A 44 4.79 -1.35 7.09
CA THR A 44 4.70 -0.48 5.92
C THR A 44 3.23 -0.21 5.59
N CYS A 45 2.99 0.78 4.79
CA CYS A 45 1.67 1.04 4.25
C CYS A 45 1.71 1.25 2.75
N SER A 46 0.60 0.91 2.12
CA SER A 46 0.34 1.24 0.73
C SER A 46 -1.02 1.92 0.61
N ILE A 47 -1.18 2.68 -0.45
CA ILE A 47 -2.45 3.30 -0.79
C ILE A 47 -2.82 2.94 -2.23
N TRP A 48 -3.99 2.31 -2.40
CA TRP A 48 -4.59 2.01 -3.69
C TRP A 48 -5.52 3.16 -4.04
N VAL A 49 -5.10 4.00 -5.00
CA VAL A 49 -5.83 5.21 -5.35
C VAL A 49 -6.62 4.98 -6.61
N VAL A 50 -7.92 5.28 -6.57
CA VAL A 50 -8.84 5.16 -7.70
C VAL A 50 -9.55 6.49 -7.97
N ASP A 51 -10.06 6.66 -9.19
CA ASP A 51 -10.99 7.73 -9.50
C ASP A 51 -12.41 7.42 -9.00
N GLU A 52 -13.31 8.40 -8.96
CA GLU A 52 -14.70 8.21 -8.53
C GLU A 52 -15.48 7.20 -9.39
N SER A 53 -15.06 6.98 -10.63
CA SER A 53 -15.69 5.99 -11.51
C SER A 53 -15.23 4.56 -11.23
N LYS A 54 -14.17 4.37 -10.46
CA LYS A 54 -13.44 3.11 -10.25
C LYS A 54 -12.92 2.49 -11.57
N GLN A 55 -12.72 3.33 -12.58
CA GLN A 55 -12.21 2.87 -13.89
C GLN A 55 -10.69 3.02 -14.00
N HIS A 56 -10.09 3.89 -13.18
CA HIS A 56 -8.67 4.18 -13.21
C HIS A 56 -8.04 4.03 -11.83
N THR A 57 -6.76 3.68 -11.81
CA THR A 57 -5.92 3.69 -10.61
C THR A 57 -4.64 4.47 -10.86
N LEU A 58 -4.14 5.16 -9.85
CA LEU A 58 -2.88 5.90 -9.92
C LEU A 58 -1.73 4.95 -9.63
N MET A 59 -0.71 4.98 -10.49
CA MET A 59 0.49 4.17 -10.33
C MET A 59 1.75 5.00 -10.53
N VAL A 60 2.83 4.57 -9.88
CA VAL A 60 4.18 5.15 -10.02
C VAL A 60 5.12 4.14 -10.68
N TYR A 61 6.06 4.61 -11.51
CA TYR A 61 7.12 3.75 -12.03
C TYR A 61 8.31 3.74 -11.08
N HIS A 62 8.38 2.71 -10.25
CA HIS A 62 9.36 2.59 -9.19
C HIS A 62 10.72 2.15 -9.74
N LYS A 63 11.77 2.93 -9.47
CA LYS A 63 13.10 2.71 -10.05
C LYS A 63 13.79 1.43 -9.60
N ILE A 64 13.61 1.05 -8.32
CA ILE A 64 14.26 -0.15 -7.76
C ILE A 64 13.61 -1.42 -8.32
N TYR A 65 12.29 -1.45 -8.43
CA TYR A 65 11.55 -2.63 -8.92
C TYR A 65 11.46 -2.69 -10.44
N ASP A 66 11.83 -1.59 -11.13
CA ASP A 66 11.70 -1.43 -12.59
C ASP A 66 10.29 -1.82 -13.06
N SER A 67 9.28 -1.31 -12.36
CA SER A 67 7.89 -1.72 -12.47
C SER A 67 6.93 -0.59 -12.16
N TRP A 68 5.76 -0.60 -12.78
CA TRP A 68 4.62 0.18 -12.30
C TRP A 68 4.08 -0.43 -11.03
N SER A 69 4.01 0.38 -9.98
CA SER A 69 3.65 -0.03 -8.63
C SER A 69 2.58 0.88 -8.03
N TRP A 70 1.91 0.38 -7.02
CA TRP A 70 1.13 1.21 -6.10
C TRP A 70 2.04 2.14 -5.29
N ILE A 71 1.44 3.08 -4.58
CA ILE A 71 2.16 4.05 -3.76
C ILE A 71 2.26 3.50 -2.33
N GLY A 72 3.39 3.73 -1.66
CA GLY A 72 3.53 3.33 -0.27
C GLY A 72 4.92 3.54 0.32
N GLY A 73 5.02 3.39 1.63
CA GLY A 73 6.26 3.63 2.35
C GLY A 73 6.30 2.99 3.74
N HIS A 74 7.36 3.31 4.47
CA HIS A 74 7.61 2.78 5.80
C HIS A 74 6.93 3.63 6.88
N ALA A 75 6.48 2.97 7.94
CA ALA A 75 5.91 3.67 9.10
C ALA A 75 6.94 4.56 9.82
N ASP A 76 8.21 4.13 9.88
CA ASP A 76 9.33 4.86 10.49
C ASP A 76 9.01 5.39 11.89
N GLY A 77 8.47 4.51 12.73
CA GLY A 77 8.06 4.83 14.09
C GLY A 77 6.70 5.51 14.21
N ASN A 78 6.09 5.98 13.11
CA ASN A 78 4.78 6.60 13.15
C ASN A 78 3.69 5.54 13.28
N ARG A 79 2.87 5.64 14.32
CA ARG A 79 1.76 4.70 14.60
C ARG A 79 0.44 5.09 13.91
N ASP A 80 0.35 6.31 13.38
CA ASP A 80 -0.75 6.74 12.50
C ASP A 80 -0.41 6.38 11.04
N VAL A 81 -0.58 5.11 10.73
CA VAL A 81 -0.19 4.54 9.43
C VAL A 81 -1.05 5.07 8.28
N ALA A 82 -2.28 5.48 8.55
CA ALA A 82 -3.12 6.13 7.54
C ALA A 82 -2.55 7.50 7.11
N SER A 83 -2.07 8.29 8.08
CA SER A 83 -1.41 9.56 7.78
C SER A 83 -0.11 9.36 7.01
N VAL A 84 0.62 8.27 7.29
CA VAL A 84 1.82 7.91 6.51
C VAL A 84 1.44 7.61 5.06
N ALA A 85 0.42 6.81 4.81
CA ALA A 85 -0.02 6.47 3.46
C ALA A 85 -0.40 7.71 2.63
N LEU A 86 -1.10 8.68 3.23
CA LEU A 86 -1.44 9.95 2.58
C LEU A 86 -0.20 10.83 2.31
N ARG A 87 0.74 10.85 3.25
CA ARG A 87 2.01 11.57 3.06
C ARG A 87 2.82 10.99 1.90
N GLU A 88 2.97 9.66 1.84
CA GLU A 88 3.66 8.99 0.74
C GLU A 88 2.98 9.26 -0.61
N LEU A 89 1.63 9.27 -0.63
CA LEU A 89 0.88 9.66 -1.82
C LEU A 89 1.27 11.07 -2.30
N GLU A 90 1.27 12.05 -1.40
CA GLU A 90 1.66 13.43 -1.75
C GLU A 90 3.13 13.50 -2.19
N GLU A 91 4.04 12.84 -1.47
CA GLU A 91 5.48 12.87 -1.75
C GLU A 91 5.80 12.25 -3.10
N GLU A 92 5.26 11.05 -3.39
CA GLU A 92 5.58 10.30 -4.59
C GLU A 92 4.85 10.79 -5.86
N THR A 93 3.66 11.38 -5.69
CA THR A 93 2.78 11.70 -6.83
C THR A 93 2.38 13.16 -6.95
N GLY A 94 2.50 13.94 -5.87
CA GLY A 94 2.00 15.31 -5.79
C GLY A 94 0.52 15.44 -5.47
N VAL A 95 -0.25 14.36 -5.47
CA VAL A 95 -1.69 14.37 -5.15
C VAL A 95 -1.92 14.69 -3.68
N ARG A 96 -2.75 15.70 -3.38
CA ARG A 96 -3.01 16.23 -2.04
C ARG A 96 -4.44 16.06 -1.58
N HIS A 97 -5.36 15.94 -2.53
CA HIS A 97 -6.80 15.95 -2.26
C HIS A 97 -7.38 14.53 -2.42
N ALA A 98 -6.73 13.56 -1.76
CA ALA A 98 -7.24 12.20 -1.73
C ALA A 98 -8.04 11.94 -0.45
N ARG A 99 -9.13 11.20 -0.59
CA ARG A 99 -10.00 10.80 0.52
C ARG A 99 -9.88 9.30 0.75
N ILE A 100 -9.43 8.88 1.95
CA ILE A 100 -9.46 7.47 2.34
C ILE A 100 -10.91 7.01 2.45
N VAL A 101 -11.19 5.85 1.84
CA VAL A 101 -12.51 5.20 1.89
C VAL A 101 -12.58 4.32 3.14
N PRO A 102 -13.61 4.46 3.99
CA PRO A 102 -13.81 3.58 5.13
C PRO A 102 -14.16 2.15 4.68
N CYS A 103 -13.18 1.25 4.68
CA CYS A 103 -13.36 -0.14 4.23
C CYS A 103 -13.59 -1.14 5.38
N GLY A 104 -13.53 -0.66 6.64
CA GLY A 104 -13.65 -1.49 7.83
C GLY A 104 -12.88 -0.91 9.02
N PRO A 105 -12.50 -1.74 10.01
CA PRO A 105 -11.70 -1.31 11.16
C PRO A 105 -10.43 -0.58 10.71
N GLY A 106 -10.18 0.61 11.26
CA GLY A 106 -9.04 1.46 10.90
C GLY A 106 -8.99 1.87 9.42
N SER A 107 -10.10 1.76 8.69
CA SER A 107 -10.18 1.98 7.23
C SER A 107 -9.27 1.05 6.41
N LEU A 108 -8.87 -0.10 6.96
CA LEU A 108 -8.01 -1.06 6.28
C LEU A 108 -8.73 -1.68 5.08
N PHE A 109 -8.16 -1.54 3.91
CA PHE A 109 -8.66 -2.13 2.68
C PHE A 109 -8.08 -3.52 2.45
N SER A 110 -6.78 -3.72 2.74
CA SER A 110 -6.11 -5.01 2.50
C SER A 110 -4.93 -5.21 3.44
N LEU A 111 -4.50 -6.47 3.63
CA LEU A 111 -3.34 -6.87 4.42
C LEU A 111 -2.41 -7.76 3.60
N GLU A 112 -1.12 -7.49 3.66
CA GLU A 112 -0.07 -8.24 2.98
C GLU A 112 1.18 -8.41 3.84
N VAL A 113 1.76 -9.60 3.86
CA VAL A 113 3.15 -9.79 4.29
C VAL A 113 4.00 -9.94 3.03
N LEU A 114 4.83 -8.93 2.75
CA LEU A 114 5.65 -8.87 1.56
C LEU A 114 7.09 -9.21 1.90
N THR A 115 7.73 -10.03 1.07
CA THR A 115 9.16 -10.32 1.19
C THR A 115 9.97 -9.26 0.47
N VAL A 116 11.03 -8.80 1.09
CA VAL A 116 12.04 -7.94 0.48
C VAL A 116 13.36 -8.69 0.44
N ASP A 117 13.89 -8.90 -0.76
CA ASP A 117 15.18 -9.54 -0.93
C ASP A 117 16.32 -8.64 -0.44
N GLY A 118 17.43 -9.27 -0.03
CA GLY A 118 18.63 -8.54 0.36
C GLY A 118 19.12 -7.68 -0.81
N HIS A 119 19.44 -6.43 -0.53
CA HIS A 119 19.84 -5.46 -1.54
C HIS A 119 20.86 -4.45 -1.01
N GLU A 120 21.50 -3.71 -1.90
CA GLU A 120 22.35 -2.60 -1.53
C GLU A 120 21.59 -1.28 -1.54
N LYS A 121 21.73 -0.51 -0.47
CA LYS A 121 21.15 0.83 -0.34
C LYS A 121 22.18 1.79 0.26
N HIS A 122 22.46 2.88 -0.44
CA HIS A 122 23.46 3.89 -0.04
C HIS A 122 24.85 3.31 0.29
N GLY A 123 25.27 2.26 -0.44
CA GLY A 123 26.56 1.60 -0.25
C GLY A 123 26.67 0.66 0.96
N ALA A 124 25.55 0.32 1.58
CA ALA A 124 25.45 -0.67 2.63
C ALA A 124 24.51 -1.81 2.23
N TYR A 125 24.85 -3.04 2.61
CA TYR A 125 23.98 -4.20 2.39
C TYR A 125 22.84 -4.21 3.40
N VAL A 126 21.61 -4.30 2.90
CA VAL A 126 20.39 -4.49 3.68
C VAL A 126 19.97 -5.95 3.56
N SER A 127 19.82 -6.64 4.69
CA SER A 127 19.38 -8.03 4.74
C SER A 127 17.95 -8.20 4.24
N SER A 128 17.61 -9.38 3.75
CA SER A 128 16.22 -9.75 3.47
C SER A 128 15.36 -9.60 4.71
N HIS A 129 14.16 -9.06 4.52
CA HIS A 129 13.24 -8.74 5.62
C HIS A 129 11.77 -8.82 5.14
N LEU A 130 10.85 -8.62 6.07
CA LEU A 130 9.41 -8.63 5.78
C LEU A 130 8.80 -7.24 5.96
N HIS A 131 8.00 -6.82 5.00
CA HIS A 131 7.08 -5.73 5.15
C HIS A 131 5.73 -6.24 5.64
N LEU A 132 5.30 -5.77 6.81
CA LEU A 132 3.97 -5.98 7.36
C LEU A 132 3.08 -4.87 6.80
N ASN A 133 2.61 -5.05 5.58
CA ASN A 133 1.97 -4.00 4.81
C ASN A 133 0.47 -3.93 5.08
N VAL A 134 -0.02 -2.74 5.37
CA VAL A 134 -1.45 -2.43 5.40
C VAL A 134 -1.79 -1.53 4.22
N THR A 135 -2.84 -1.87 3.49
CA THR A 135 -3.27 -1.10 2.32
C THR A 135 -4.53 -0.32 2.64
N TYR A 136 -4.53 0.96 2.28
CA TYR A 136 -5.70 1.83 2.29
C TYR A 136 -6.25 2.00 0.87
N LEU A 137 -7.56 2.17 0.76
CA LEU A 137 -8.21 2.60 -0.47
C LEU A 137 -8.45 4.10 -0.40
N ALA A 138 -8.10 4.83 -1.45
CA ALA A 138 -8.43 6.25 -1.54
C ALA A 138 -9.04 6.61 -2.89
N VAL A 139 -9.81 7.69 -2.88
CA VAL A 139 -10.35 8.32 -4.08
C VAL A 139 -9.67 9.67 -4.28
N ALA A 140 -9.24 9.94 -5.50
CA ALA A 140 -8.64 11.23 -5.89
C ALA A 140 -9.14 11.66 -7.28
N ASP A 141 -9.03 12.96 -7.56
CA ASP A 141 -9.38 13.53 -8.86
C ASP A 141 -8.25 13.27 -9.87
N PRO A 142 -8.50 12.55 -10.98
CA PRO A 142 -7.48 12.35 -12.01
C PRO A 142 -7.06 13.64 -12.76
N CYS A 143 -7.78 14.74 -12.57
CA CYS A 143 -7.41 16.05 -13.10
C CYS A 143 -6.42 16.81 -12.20
N GLU A 144 -6.16 16.34 -10.98
CA GLU A 144 -5.14 16.93 -10.12
C GLU A 144 -3.75 16.74 -10.73
N GLU A 145 -2.95 17.80 -10.72
CA GLU A 145 -1.60 17.78 -11.30
C GLU A 145 -0.69 16.79 -10.53
N THR A 146 -0.07 15.86 -11.26
CA THR A 146 0.86 14.90 -10.68
C THR A 146 2.31 15.28 -10.98
N ARG A 147 3.22 14.86 -10.08
CA ARG A 147 4.68 15.05 -10.24
C ARG A 147 5.42 13.79 -9.79
N ILE A 148 6.58 13.55 -10.36
CA ILE A 148 7.48 12.47 -9.91
C ILE A 148 8.25 12.88 -8.65
N LYS A 149 8.70 11.88 -7.87
CA LYS A 149 9.73 11.99 -6.83
C LYS A 149 11.04 11.42 -7.42
N PRO A 150 11.94 12.27 -7.92
CA PRO A 150 13.04 11.82 -8.80
C PRO A 150 14.03 10.84 -8.18
N ASP A 151 14.09 10.73 -6.86
CA ASP A 151 14.92 9.77 -6.12
C ASP A 151 14.26 8.39 -6.00
N GLU A 152 12.94 8.27 -6.13
CA GLU A 152 12.19 7.02 -5.97
C GLU A 152 11.52 6.53 -7.25
N ASN A 153 10.89 7.43 -8.00
CA ASN A 153 10.16 7.06 -9.21
C ASN A 153 10.56 7.89 -10.43
N SER A 154 10.20 7.40 -11.62
CA SER A 154 10.45 8.07 -12.90
C SER A 154 9.18 8.32 -13.71
N GLY A 155 8.03 7.94 -13.19
CA GLY A 155 6.73 8.16 -13.82
C GLY A 155 5.60 8.10 -12.81
N VAL A 156 4.58 8.92 -13.04
CA VAL A 156 3.30 8.89 -12.32
C VAL A 156 2.21 8.96 -13.37
N ARG A 157 1.24 8.07 -13.33
CA ARG A 157 0.11 8.13 -14.26
C ARG A 157 -1.12 7.41 -13.74
N TRP A 158 -2.26 7.87 -14.20
CA TRP A 158 -3.51 7.13 -14.14
C TRP A 158 -3.52 6.07 -15.24
N VAL A 159 -3.83 4.84 -14.87
CA VAL A 159 -4.00 3.70 -15.79
C VAL A 159 -5.40 3.16 -15.66
N LYS A 160 -5.93 2.59 -16.73
CA LYS A 160 -7.20 1.88 -16.61
C LYS A 160 -7.04 0.72 -15.64
N LEU A 161 -8.04 0.50 -14.80
CA LEU A 161 -7.99 -0.55 -13.78
C LEU A 161 -7.75 -1.94 -14.41
N GLU A 162 -8.32 -2.21 -15.59
CA GLU A 162 -8.09 -3.45 -16.34
C GLU A 162 -6.66 -3.61 -16.85
N GLU A 163 -5.94 -2.50 -17.06
CA GLU A 163 -4.56 -2.48 -17.53
C GLU A 163 -3.54 -2.56 -16.38
N ALA A 164 -3.95 -2.27 -15.14
CA ALA A 164 -3.06 -2.22 -13.98
C ALA A 164 -2.25 -3.52 -13.79
N LEU A 165 -2.88 -4.68 -14.07
CA LEU A 165 -2.20 -5.97 -13.98
C LEU A 165 -1.09 -6.11 -15.02
N SER A 166 -1.30 -5.63 -16.25
CA SER A 166 -0.30 -5.72 -17.33
C SER A 166 0.83 -4.71 -17.20
N CYS A 167 0.62 -3.65 -16.42
CA CYS A 167 1.64 -2.63 -16.18
C CYS A 167 2.75 -3.12 -15.22
N SER A 168 2.41 -4.02 -14.29
CA SER A 168 3.40 -4.52 -13.32
C SER A 168 4.23 -5.66 -13.91
N SER A 169 5.56 -5.53 -13.79
CA SER A 169 6.53 -6.56 -14.15
C SER A 169 6.73 -7.61 -13.05
N GLU A 170 6.14 -7.43 -11.86
CA GLU A 170 6.30 -8.30 -10.70
C GLU A 170 5.15 -9.34 -10.63
N PRO A 171 5.37 -10.60 -11.06
CA PRO A 171 4.28 -11.57 -11.24
C PRO A 171 3.51 -11.86 -9.94
N TRP A 172 4.23 -11.97 -8.81
CA TRP A 172 3.58 -12.29 -7.53
C TRP A 172 2.70 -11.11 -7.04
N ILE A 173 3.22 -9.88 -7.09
CA ILE A 173 2.47 -8.66 -6.73
C ILE A 173 1.25 -8.52 -7.63
N ARG A 174 1.43 -8.66 -8.94
CA ARG A 174 0.34 -8.60 -9.93
C ARG A 174 -0.75 -9.61 -9.62
N ASP A 175 -0.39 -10.91 -9.47
CA ASP A 175 -1.35 -12.00 -9.46
C ASP A 175 -1.95 -12.25 -8.07
N ARG A 176 -1.25 -11.89 -6.98
CA ARG A 176 -1.70 -12.10 -5.60
C ARG A 176 -2.21 -10.83 -4.93
N ILE A 177 -1.64 -9.68 -5.27
CA ILE A 177 -2.00 -8.42 -4.61
C ILE A 177 -2.93 -7.60 -5.50
N TYR A 178 -2.48 -7.13 -6.66
CA TYR A 178 -3.31 -6.22 -7.47
C TYR A 178 -4.61 -6.86 -7.94
N ARG A 179 -4.60 -8.13 -8.35
CA ARG A 179 -5.82 -8.87 -8.67
C ARG A 179 -6.80 -8.89 -7.50
N LYS A 180 -6.31 -9.18 -6.29
CA LYS A 180 -7.11 -9.16 -5.07
C LYS A 180 -7.69 -7.77 -4.81
N LEU A 181 -6.88 -6.69 -4.91
CA LEU A 181 -7.37 -5.32 -4.70
C LEU A 181 -8.47 -4.95 -5.69
N ILE A 182 -8.33 -5.33 -6.96
CA ILE A 182 -9.34 -5.10 -8.00
C ILE A 182 -10.62 -5.88 -7.69
N GLU A 183 -10.51 -7.14 -7.29
CA GLU A 183 -11.66 -7.96 -6.88
C GLU A 183 -12.38 -7.36 -5.67
N LYS A 184 -11.64 -6.91 -4.66
CA LYS A 184 -12.21 -6.26 -3.47
C LYS A 184 -12.89 -4.94 -3.80
N LEU A 185 -12.29 -4.13 -4.67
CA LEU A 185 -12.84 -2.84 -5.09
C LEU A 185 -14.24 -2.97 -5.72
N ALA A 186 -14.52 -4.09 -6.38
CA ALA A 186 -15.84 -4.34 -6.98
C ALA A 186 -16.97 -4.41 -5.93
N HIS A 187 -16.63 -4.72 -4.68
CA HIS A 187 -17.58 -4.88 -3.57
C HIS A 187 -17.62 -3.67 -2.62
N ILE A 188 -16.80 -2.65 -2.85
CA ILE A 188 -16.74 -1.45 -2.01
C ILE A 188 -17.59 -0.34 -2.62
N ASP A 189 -18.47 0.24 -1.80
CA ASP A 189 -19.08 1.53 -2.11
C ASP A 189 -18.14 2.65 -1.67
N ILE A 190 -17.64 3.41 -2.64
CA ILE A 190 -16.71 4.51 -2.34
C ILE A 190 -17.44 5.80 -1.91
N GLY A 191 -18.78 5.81 -1.89
CA GLY A 191 -19.59 6.98 -1.58
C GLY A 191 -19.34 8.13 -2.57
N ARG A 192 -20.35 8.77 -3.06
CA ARG A 192 -20.18 10.07 -3.75
C ARG A 192 -20.26 11.15 -2.66
N GLU A 193 -19.32 12.10 -2.69
CA GLU A 193 -19.57 13.36 -1.99
C GLU A 193 -20.84 13.97 -2.58
N VAL A 194 -21.83 14.25 -1.72
CA VAL A 194 -23.10 14.91 -2.07
C VAL A 194 -22.86 16.42 -2.03
#